data_ec07021db5e78b079db55e9d8e3863af
#
_entry.id   ec07021db5e78b079db55e9d8e3863af
#
_cell.length_a   1.000
_cell.length_b   1.000
_cell.length_c   1.000
_cell.angle_alpha   90.00
_cell.angle_beta   90.00
_cell.angle_gamma   90.00
#
_symmetry.space_group_name_H-M   'P 1'
#
loop_
_entity.id
_entity.type
_entity.pdbx_description
1 polymer ?
#
loop_
_entity_poly.entity_id
_entity_poly.type
_entity_poly.pdbx_seq_one_letter_code
_entity_poly.pdbx_strand_id
1 'polypeptide(L)'
;TACINLLMLVPSIYMMQVYDRVLASRNDFTLLMLSAMAIGLYALISGLEQIRSMVVIRIGAKMDAYLNQRVYTAAFEQNLKRSGINAGQALNDLTTIRQFVTGNGMFAFFDAPWFPVYLLVIFLFNFWLGVFALVSTILLVSLAWINELVSKKPLSEANTIAVQSSAVATNNLRNAEVIEAMGMLPNMRNRWYAMHEKFLALQAEASQKAATVTAITKFVQISTQSLILGVAAFLVIKGEVTAGMMIAASILLGRAISRVQQIIGVWKQWSGVVSAYKRLEELLANNPPRTPGMELPKPKGQLSVEAVTAAPPGSQVAILKNVSFALNVGDVMGLIGPSGSGKSTLARLLVGVWPSAMGKVRLDGADIYQWNKD
;
A
#
# COMPACT_ATOMS: atom_id res chain seq x y z
N THR A 1 11.29 -18.89 -4.67
CA THR A 1 12.26 -17.84 -4.26
C THR A 1 13.60 -18.43 -3.86
N ALA A 2 13.67 -19.46 -2.96
CA ALA A 2 14.93 -20.06 -2.54
C ALA A 2 15.80 -20.53 -3.72
N CYS A 3 15.24 -21.33 -4.62
CA CYS A 3 15.96 -21.80 -5.82
C CYS A 3 16.49 -20.62 -6.69
N ILE A 4 15.69 -19.57 -6.86
CA ILE A 4 16.12 -18.38 -7.63
C ILE A 4 17.33 -17.73 -6.97
N ASN A 5 17.29 -17.48 -5.66
CA ASN A 5 18.38 -16.84 -4.94
C ASN A 5 19.65 -17.71 -4.89
N LEU A 6 19.54 -19.04 -4.80
CA LEU A 6 20.68 -19.95 -4.94
C LEU A 6 21.26 -19.90 -6.36
N LEU A 7 20.43 -19.94 -7.38
CA LEU A 7 20.85 -19.84 -8.78
C LEU A 7 21.49 -18.47 -9.09
N MET A 8 21.17 -17.42 -8.33
CA MET A 8 21.84 -16.11 -8.45
C MET A 8 23.34 -16.14 -8.05
N LEU A 9 23.85 -17.25 -7.48
CA LEU A 9 25.29 -17.47 -7.30
C LEU A 9 25.98 -17.88 -8.61
N VAL A 10 25.24 -18.38 -9.60
CA VAL A 10 25.80 -18.88 -10.87
C VAL A 10 26.70 -17.86 -11.59
N PRO A 11 26.35 -16.57 -11.73
CA PRO A 11 27.22 -15.60 -12.37
C PRO A 11 28.60 -15.47 -11.68
N SER A 12 28.63 -15.55 -10.34
CA SER A 12 29.86 -15.46 -9.56
C SER A 12 30.72 -16.72 -9.76
N ILE A 13 30.10 -17.89 -9.75
CA ILE A 13 30.77 -19.19 -9.97
C ILE A 13 31.28 -19.27 -11.42
N TYR A 14 30.45 -18.83 -12.39
CA TYR A 14 30.85 -18.79 -13.80
C TYR A 14 32.10 -17.92 -14.00
N MET A 15 32.10 -16.70 -13.47
CA MET A 15 33.26 -15.80 -13.58
C MET A 15 34.48 -16.38 -12.86
N MET A 16 34.34 -16.98 -11.71
CA MET A 16 35.44 -17.64 -11.01
C MET A 16 36.04 -18.76 -11.88
N GLN A 17 35.21 -19.63 -12.48
CA GLN A 17 35.71 -20.69 -13.36
C GLN A 17 36.37 -20.15 -14.65
N VAL A 18 35.81 -19.08 -15.24
CA VAL A 18 36.44 -18.45 -16.41
C VAL A 18 37.81 -17.92 -16.10
N TYR A 19 37.98 -17.18 -15.01
CA TYR A 19 39.29 -16.60 -14.66
C TYR A 19 40.31 -17.62 -14.19
N ASP A 20 39.92 -18.56 -13.32
CA ASP A 20 40.84 -19.49 -12.71
C ASP A 20 41.14 -20.71 -13.60
N ARG A 21 40.22 -21.14 -14.45
CA ARG A 21 40.37 -22.36 -15.23
C ARG A 21 40.51 -22.10 -16.73
N VAL A 22 39.59 -21.33 -17.31
CA VAL A 22 39.59 -21.13 -18.78
C VAL A 22 40.77 -20.27 -19.23
N LEU A 23 41.01 -19.12 -18.59
CA LEU A 23 42.11 -18.24 -18.97
C LEU A 23 43.49 -18.89 -18.70
N ALA A 24 43.57 -19.69 -17.62
CA ALA A 24 44.83 -20.41 -17.33
C ALA A 24 45.09 -21.56 -18.33
N SER A 25 44.07 -22.29 -18.76
CA SER A 25 44.19 -23.41 -19.68
C SER A 25 44.16 -23.00 -21.16
N ARG A 26 43.70 -21.79 -21.48
CA ARG A 26 43.49 -21.27 -22.84
C ARG A 26 42.65 -22.22 -23.72
N ASN A 27 41.65 -22.88 -23.14
CA ASN A 27 40.82 -23.89 -23.81
C ASN A 27 39.46 -23.34 -24.20
N ASP A 28 39.25 -23.10 -25.50
CA ASP A 28 38.02 -22.52 -26.06
C ASP A 28 36.81 -23.43 -25.87
N PHE A 29 36.99 -24.77 -25.91
CA PHE A 29 35.94 -25.72 -25.72
C PHE A 29 35.38 -25.69 -24.28
N THR A 30 36.28 -25.54 -23.30
CA THR A 30 35.89 -25.37 -21.89
C THR A 30 35.07 -24.07 -21.70
N LEU A 31 35.47 -22.97 -22.35
CA LEU A 31 34.70 -21.72 -22.34
C LEU A 31 33.31 -21.91 -22.90
N LEU A 32 33.20 -22.55 -24.06
CA LEU A 32 31.95 -22.81 -24.75
C LEU A 32 31.00 -23.62 -23.86
N MET A 33 31.47 -24.72 -23.27
CA MET A 33 30.68 -25.58 -22.37
C MET A 33 30.22 -24.85 -21.12
N LEU A 34 31.08 -24.11 -20.45
CA LEU A 34 30.72 -23.33 -19.27
C LEU A 34 29.70 -22.23 -19.60
N SER A 35 29.86 -21.56 -20.75
CA SER A 35 28.91 -20.53 -21.20
C SER A 35 27.55 -21.13 -21.55
N ALA A 36 27.52 -22.28 -22.23
CA ALA A 36 26.28 -22.99 -22.53
C ALA A 36 25.53 -23.42 -21.25
N MET A 37 26.27 -23.95 -20.26
CA MET A 37 25.70 -24.27 -18.96
C MET A 37 25.15 -23.03 -18.24
N ALA A 38 25.90 -21.92 -18.22
CA ALA A 38 25.47 -20.67 -17.59
C ALA A 38 24.20 -20.13 -18.25
N ILE A 39 24.12 -20.11 -19.59
CA ILE A 39 22.94 -19.68 -20.33
C ILE A 39 21.72 -20.56 -19.99
N GLY A 40 21.90 -21.88 -19.94
CA GLY A 40 20.85 -22.81 -19.53
C GLY A 40 20.32 -22.51 -18.12
N LEU A 41 21.21 -22.24 -17.16
CA LEU A 41 20.83 -21.87 -15.80
C LEU A 41 20.16 -20.48 -15.74
N TYR A 42 20.59 -19.51 -16.57
CA TYR A 42 19.92 -18.21 -16.67
C TYR A 42 18.52 -18.31 -17.26
N ALA A 43 18.33 -19.19 -18.25
CA ALA A 43 17.00 -19.50 -18.79
C ALA A 43 16.10 -20.11 -17.71
N LEU A 44 16.63 -21.00 -16.88
CA LEU A 44 15.92 -21.58 -15.76
C LEU A 44 15.55 -20.49 -14.71
N ILE A 45 16.45 -19.59 -14.37
CA ILE A 45 16.18 -18.46 -13.47
C ILE A 45 15.01 -17.63 -14.02
N SER A 46 15.08 -17.26 -15.30
CA SER A 46 14.04 -16.45 -15.95
C SER A 46 12.68 -17.16 -15.94
N GLY A 47 12.65 -18.46 -16.23
CA GLY A 47 11.43 -19.27 -16.14
C GLY A 47 10.83 -19.32 -14.73
N LEU A 48 11.68 -19.50 -13.73
CA LEU A 48 11.25 -19.50 -12.32
C LEU A 48 10.75 -18.14 -11.87
N GLU A 49 11.37 -17.04 -12.30
CA GLU A 49 10.91 -15.67 -12.03
C GLU A 49 9.55 -15.40 -12.68
N GLN A 50 9.33 -15.86 -13.91
CA GLN A 50 8.06 -15.73 -14.59
C GLN A 50 6.95 -16.50 -13.87
N ILE A 51 7.20 -17.77 -13.47
CA ILE A 51 6.26 -18.57 -12.70
C ILE A 51 5.94 -17.88 -11.37
N ARG A 52 6.95 -17.41 -10.64
CA ARG A 52 6.78 -16.67 -9.39
C ARG A 52 5.88 -15.46 -9.55
N SER A 53 6.11 -14.67 -10.60
CA SER A 53 5.31 -13.48 -10.91
C SER A 53 3.85 -13.85 -11.24
N MET A 54 3.63 -14.88 -12.07
CA MET A 54 2.28 -15.35 -12.43
C MET A 54 1.50 -15.83 -11.20
N VAL A 55 2.15 -16.57 -10.29
CA VAL A 55 1.50 -17.04 -9.05
C VAL A 55 1.05 -15.86 -8.20
N VAL A 56 1.91 -14.87 -8.00
CA VAL A 56 1.60 -13.70 -7.17
C VAL A 56 0.48 -12.85 -7.79
N ILE A 57 0.49 -12.65 -9.11
CA ILE A 57 -0.59 -11.96 -9.82
C ILE A 57 -1.94 -12.69 -9.63
N ARG A 58 -1.95 -14.03 -9.74
CA ARG A 58 -3.17 -14.83 -9.53
C ARG A 58 -3.67 -14.74 -8.08
N ILE A 59 -2.76 -14.75 -7.10
CA ILE A 59 -3.11 -14.58 -5.68
C ILE A 59 -3.75 -13.20 -5.48
N GLY A 60 -3.14 -12.14 -6.02
CA GLY A 60 -3.67 -10.79 -5.92
C GLY A 60 -5.05 -10.62 -6.56
N ALA A 61 -5.28 -11.23 -7.73
CA ALA A 61 -6.57 -11.21 -8.40
C ALA A 61 -7.64 -11.96 -7.59
N LYS A 62 -7.32 -13.13 -7.02
CA LYS A 62 -8.25 -13.87 -6.14
C LYS A 62 -8.57 -13.10 -4.86
N MET A 63 -7.55 -12.49 -4.24
CA MET A 63 -7.74 -11.66 -3.04
C MET A 63 -8.67 -10.49 -3.34
N ASP A 64 -8.46 -9.79 -4.46
CA ASP A 64 -9.30 -8.67 -4.89
C ASP A 64 -10.75 -9.13 -5.13
N ALA A 65 -10.94 -10.19 -5.89
CA ALA A 65 -12.27 -10.74 -6.18
C ALA A 65 -13.04 -11.16 -4.91
N TYR A 66 -12.35 -11.70 -3.91
CA TYR A 66 -12.95 -12.13 -2.66
C TYR A 66 -13.27 -10.97 -1.71
N LEU A 67 -12.35 -10.00 -1.60
CA LEU A 67 -12.46 -8.91 -0.63
C LEU A 67 -13.24 -7.70 -1.16
N ASN A 68 -13.22 -7.46 -2.48
CA ASN A 68 -13.76 -6.23 -3.06
C ASN A 68 -15.26 -6.07 -2.77
N GLN A 69 -16.07 -7.10 -2.98
CA GLN A 69 -17.52 -7.06 -2.69
C GLN A 69 -17.76 -6.79 -1.20
N ARG A 70 -17.01 -7.46 -0.33
CA ARG A 70 -17.15 -7.31 1.11
C ARG A 70 -16.74 -5.92 1.59
N VAL A 71 -15.63 -5.39 1.08
CA VAL A 71 -15.14 -4.03 1.40
C VAL A 71 -16.09 -2.97 0.86
N TYR A 72 -16.62 -3.16 -0.36
CA TYR A 72 -17.61 -2.24 -0.94
C TYR A 72 -18.87 -2.17 -0.09
N THR A 73 -19.44 -3.33 0.28
CA THR A 73 -20.65 -3.38 1.13
C THR A 73 -20.40 -2.72 2.50
N ALA A 74 -19.25 -3.02 3.14
CA ALA A 74 -18.91 -2.40 4.42
C ALA A 74 -18.71 -0.88 4.33
N ALA A 75 -18.05 -0.40 3.26
CA ALA A 75 -17.87 1.02 3.01
C ALA A 75 -19.21 1.73 2.74
N PHE A 76 -20.10 1.09 2.00
CA PHE A 76 -21.46 1.58 1.76
C PHE A 76 -22.25 1.69 3.06
N GLU A 77 -22.25 0.66 3.91
CA GLU A 77 -22.92 0.68 5.21
C GLU A 77 -22.36 1.73 6.15
N GLN A 78 -21.03 1.89 6.18
CA GLN A 78 -20.39 2.93 6.97
C GLN A 78 -20.84 4.33 6.53
N ASN A 79 -20.94 4.56 5.22
CA ASN A 79 -21.39 5.85 4.69
C ASN A 79 -22.88 6.14 4.98
N LEU A 80 -23.72 5.11 5.06
CA LEU A 80 -25.10 5.23 5.53
C LEU A 80 -25.18 5.61 7.01
N LYS A 81 -24.31 5.02 7.85
CA LYS A 81 -24.27 5.28 9.30
C LYS A 81 -23.61 6.61 9.66
N ARG A 82 -22.66 7.08 8.85
CA ARG A 82 -21.94 8.35 9.05
C ARG A 82 -21.72 9.05 7.72
N SER A 83 -22.57 10.02 7.40
CA SER A 83 -22.38 10.85 6.22
C SER A 83 -21.08 11.67 6.32
N GLY A 84 -20.25 11.67 5.25
CA GLY A 84 -19.05 12.48 5.17
C GLY A 84 -17.71 11.71 5.28
N ILE A 85 -17.74 10.39 5.47
CA ILE A 85 -16.55 9.56 5.36
C ILE A 85 -16.27 9.29 3.88
N ASN A 86 -15.00 9.39 3.49
CA ASN A 86 -14.60 9.09 2.11
C ASN A 86 -14.73 7.57 1.84
N ALA A 87 -15.90 7.13 1.37
CA ALA A 87 -16.18 5.73 1.07
C ALA A 87 -15.19 5.14 0.03
N GLY A 88 -14.65 5.98 -0.87
CA GLY A 88 -13.63 5.56 -1.84
C GLY A 88 -12.29 5.21 -1.21
N GLN A 89 -12.00 5.68 0.00
CA GLN A 89 -10.74 5.39 0.68
C GLN A 89 -10.57 3.89 0.97
N ALA A 90 -11.62 3.19 1.33
CA ALA A 90 -11.56 1.75 1.60
C ALA A 90 -11.17 0.93 0.36
N LEU A 91 -11.69 1.29 -0.81
CA LEU A 91 -11.31 0.65 -2.08
C LEU A 91 -9.87 0.99 -2.49
N ASN A 92 -9.42 2.22 -2.23
CA ASN A 92 -8.04 2.61 -2.43
C ASN A 92 -7.09 1.86 -1.48
N ASP A 93 -7.49 1.66 -0.24
CA ASP A 93 -6.72 0.89 0.75
C ASP A 93 -6.57 -0.58 0.30
N LEU A 94 -7.65 -1.19 -0.19
CA LEU A 94 -7.60 -2.54 -0.78
C LEU A 94 -6.66 -2.59 -1.99
N THR A 95 -6.74 -1.59 -2.87
CA THR A 95 -5.85 -1.47 -4.04
C THR A 95 -4.39 -1.33 -3.61
N THR A 96 -4.10 -0.55 -2.57
CA THR A 96 -2.75 -0.36 -2.02
C THR A 96 -2.18 -1.68 -1.51
N ILE A 97 -2.96 -2.46 -0.76
CA ILE A 97 -2.56 -3.80 -0.28
C ILE A 97 -2.33 -4.73 -1.46
N ARG A 98 -3.24 -4.78 -2.43
CA ARG A 98 -3.10 -5.61 -3.63
C ARG A 98 -1.83 -5.27 -4.40
N GLN A 99 -1.57 -3.98 -4.68
CA GLN A 99 -0.38 -3.54 -5.41
C GLN A 99 0.91 -3.93 -4.70
N PHE A 100 0.93 -3.88 -3.37
CA PHE A 100 2.07 -4.32 -2.60
C PHE A 100 2.28 -5.84 -2.70
N VAL A 101 1.21 -6.62 -2.54
CA VAL A 101 1.26 -8.09 -2.61
C VAL A 101 1.64 -8.56 -4.02
N THR A 102 1.14 -7.90 -5.08
CA THR A 102 1.43 -8.27 -6.48
C THR A 102 2.70 -7.64 -7.04
N GLY A 103 3.27 -6.67 -6.34
CA GLY A 103 4.45 -5.91 -6.77
C GLY A 103 5.76 -6.40 -6.17
N ASN A 104 6.80 -5.61 -6.40
CA ASN A 104 8.16 -5.88 -5.92
C ASN A 104 8.28 -5.90 -4.39
N GLY A 105 7.30 -5.35 -3.67
CA GLY A 105 7.28 -5.30 -2.21
C GLY A 105 7.37 -6.67 -1.57
N MET A 106 6.48 -7.57 -1.99
CA MET A 106 6.45 -8.93 -1.48
C MET A 106 7.74 -9.70 -1.77
N PHE A 107 8.30 -9.51 -2.98
CA PHE A 107 9.54 -10.16 -3.37
C PHE A 107 10.73 -9.70 -2.54
N ALA A 108 10.81 -8.40 -2.23
CA ALA A 108 11.86 -7.86 -1.39
C ALA A 108 11.92 -8.55 -0.01
N PHE A 109 10.77 -8.79 0.61
CA PHE A 109 10.71 -9.50 1.90
C PHE A 109 11.17 -10.95 1.81
N PHE A 110 10.85 -11.67 0.73
CA PHE A 110 11.29 -13.05 0.56
C PHE A 110 12.74 -13.18 0.08
N ASP A 111 13.26 -12.18 -0.61
CA ASP A 111 14.63 -12.17 -1.13
C ASP A 111 15.63 -11.61 -0.10
N ALA A 112 15.16 -10.79 0.84
CA ALA A 112 15.99 -10.20 1.88
C ALA A 112 16.76 -11.20 2.74
N PRO A 113 16.15 -12.29 3.26
CA PRO A 113 16.87 -13.26 4.09
C PRO A 113 18.06 -13.92 3.39
N TRP A 114 18.26 -13.67 2.07
CA TRP A 114 19.36 -14.23 1.31
C TRP A 114 20.63 -13.37 1.31
N PHE A 115 20.57 -12.09 1.75
CA PHE A 115 21.76 -11.25 1.80
C PHE A 115 22.85 -11.83 2.72
N PRO A 116 22.57 -12.43 3.90
CA PRO A 116 23.58 -13.07 4.73
C PRO A 116 24.24 -14.26 4.03
N VAL A 117 23.50 -14.98 3.18
CA VAL A 117 24.05 -16.12 2.42
C VAL A 117 25.11 -15.65 1.46
N TYR A 118 24.88 -14.53 0.74
CA TYR A 118 25.90 -13.95 -0.13
C TYR A 118 27.15 -13.48 0.65
N LEU A 119 26.96 -12.87 1.83
CA LEU A 119 28.07 -12.51 2.72
C LEU A 119 28.84 -13.74 3.21
N LEU A 120 28.11 -14.79 3.59
CA LEU A 120 28.73 -16.05 4.04
C LEU A 120 29.61 -16.65 2.93
N VAL A 121 29.15 -16.64 1.68
CA VAL A 121 29.97 -17.13 0.55
C VAL A 121 31.25 -16.29 0.38
N ILE A 122 31.18 -14.95 0.57
CA ILE A 122 32.38 -14.10 0.53
C ILE A 122 33.32 -14.45 1.69
N PHE A 123 32.82 -14.72 2.91
CA PHE A 123 33.62 -15.18 4.05
C PHE A 123 34.31 -16.53 3.78
N LEU A 124 33.66 -17.43 3.05
CA LEU A 124 34.26 -18.71 2.65
C LEU A 124 35.40 -18.53 1.65
N PHE A 125 35.42 -17.46 0.86
CA PHE A 125 36.55 -17.15 -0.03
C PHE A 125 37.78 -16.67 0.77
N ASN A 126 37.59 -15.68 1.63
CA ASN A 126 38.61 -15.17 2.53
C ASN A 126 37.97 -14.35 3.66
N PHE A 127 38.48 -14.51 4.89
CA PHE A 127 37.99 -13.82 6.07
C PHE A 127 38.00 -12.28 5.92
N TRP A 128 39.08 -11.71 5.39
CA TRP A 128 39.23 -10.24 5.23
C TRP A 128 38.26 -9.67 4.21
N LEU A 129 37.99 -10.40 3.12
CA LEU A 129 36.97 -10.02 2.14
C LEU A 129 35.58 -10.02 2.76
N GLY A 130 35.31 -11.04 3.58
CA GLY A 130 34.05 -11.14 4.33
C GLY A 130 33.85 -9.97 5.29
N VAL A 131 34.89 -9.62 6.07
CA VAL A 131 34.86 -8.48 7.00
C VAL A 131 34.63 -7.17 6.24
N PHE A 132 35.35 -6.96 5.13
CA PHE A 132 35.15 -5.77 4.29
C PHE A 132 33.71 -5.68 3.77
N ALA A 133 33.16 -6.77 3.24
CA ALA A 133 31.80 -6.85 2.74
C ALA A 133 30.77 -6.57 3.83
N LEU A 134 30.97 -7.12 5.04
CA LEU A 134 30.11 -6.88 6.20
C LEU A 134 30.11 -5.41 6.63
N VAL A 135 31.30 -4.83 6.81
CA VAL A 135 31.43 -3.41 7.19
C VAL A 135 30.78 -2.50 6.16
N SER A 136 31.01 -2.79 4.87
CA SER A 136 30.37 -2.06 3.77
C SER A 136 28.86 -2.13 3.79
N THR A 137 28.32 -3.32 4.06
CA THR A 137 26.87 -3.52 4.15
C THR A 137 26.29 -2.77 5.35
N ILE A 138 26.93 -2.85 6.53
CA ILE A 138 26.50 -2.10 7.72
C ILE A 138 26.52 -0.59 7.45
N LEU A 139 27.56 -0.09 6.80
CA LEU A 139 27.68 1.33 6.44
C LEU A 139 26.53 1.78 5.54
N LEU A 140 26.18 1.00 4.51
CA LEU A 140 25.08 1.32 3.60
C LEU A 140 23.71 1.24 4.29
N VAL A 141 23.50 0.26 5.18
CA VAL A 141 22.28 0.16 6.00
C VAL A 141 22.15 1.36 6.94
N SER A 142 23.24 1.77 7.58
CA SER A 142 23.21 2.95 8.47
C SER A 142 22.90 4.24 7.73
N LEU A 143 23.45 4.43 6.52
CA LEU A 143 23.12 5.58 5.66
C LEU A 143 21.65 5.57 5.23
N ALA A 144 21.09 4.41 4.94
CA ALA A 144 19.69 4.27 4.61
C ALA A 144 18.79 4.60 5.81
N TRP A 145 19.17 4.18 7.01
CA TRP A 145 18.46 4.55 8.23
C TRP A 145 18.53 6.07 8.49
N ILE A 146 19.69 6.67 8.33
CA ILE A 146 19.86 8.13 8.44
C ILE A 146 18.94 8.84 7.43
N ASN A 147 18.86 8.34 6.19
CA ASN A 147 17.94 8.89 5.19
C ASN A 147 16.47 8.86 5.65
N GLU A 148 16.04 7.75 6.22
CA GLU A 148 14.67 7.61 6.75
C GLU A 148 14.43 8.60 7.91
N LEU A 149 15.35 8.69 8.88
CA LEU A 149 15.21 9.59 10.02
C LEU A 149 15.13 11.06 9.60
N VAL A 150 15.96 11.47 8.66
CA VAL A 150 16.05 12.86 8.19
C VAL A 150 14.84 13.25 7.35
N SER A 151 14.32 12.31 6.54
CA SER A 151 13.22 12.57 5.60
C SER A 151 11.84 12.38 6.22
N LYS A 152 11.71 11.57 7.27
CA LYS A 152 10.42 11.16 7.85
C LYS A 152 9.59 12.34 8.36
N LYS A 153 10.17 13.22 9.15
CA LYS A 153 9.44 14.34 9.78
C LYS A 153 8.92 15.35 8.75
N PRO A 154 9.76 15.93 7.86
CA PRO A 154 9.29 16.88 6.85
C PRO A 154 8.28 16.26 5.89
N LEU A 155 8.46 15.00 5.51
CA LEU A 155 7.55 14.30 4.62
C LEU A 155 6.18 14.04 5.26
N SER A 156 6.14 13.70 6.56
CA SER A 156 4.89 13.52 7.30
C SER A 156 4.11 14.83 7.42
N GLU A 157 4.79 15.93 7.72
CA GLU A 157 4.20 17.28 7.78
C GLU A 157 3.68 17.70 6.39
N ALA A 158 4.46 17.49 5.33
CA ALA A 158 4.04 17.75 3.97
C ALA A 158 2.79 16.95 3.60
N ASN A 159 2.74 15.64 3.91
CA ASN A 159 1.58 14.82 3.64
C ASN A 159 0.32 15.28 4.37
N THR A 160 0.44 15.74 5.61
CA THR A 160 -0.70 16.28 6.37
C THR A 160 -1.27 17.52 5.70
N ILE A 161 -0.40 18.45 5.27
CA ILE A 161 -0.83 19.66 4.56
C ILE A 161 -1.38 19.32 3.17
N ALA A 162 -0.81 18.33 2.48
CA ALA A 162 -1.34 17.86 1.19
C ALA A 162 -2.78 17.38 1.31
N VAL A 163 -3.09 16.58 2.33
CA VAL A 163 -4.45 16.10 2.60
C VAL A 163 -5.41 17.26 2.89
N GLN A 164 -4.99 18.23 3.73
CA GLN A 164 -5.80 19.40 4.02
C GLN A 164 -6.03 20.27 2.78
N SER A 165 -4.99 20.52 1.99
CA SER A 165 -5.06 21.28 0.74
C SER A 165 -5.99 20.60 -0.26
N SER A 166 -5.91 19.27 -0.41
CA SER A 166 -6.78 18.48 -1.27
C SER A 166 -8.25 18.54 -0.81
N ALA A 167 -8.50 18.49 0.50
CA ALA A 167 -9.85 18.61 1.05
C ALA A 167 -10.46 20.00 0.76
N VAL A 168 -9.67 21.07 0.94
CA VAL A 168 -10.11 22.44 0.61
C VAL A 168 -10.41 22.56 -0.89
N ALA A 169 -9.54 22.05 -1.76
CA ALA A 169 -9.77 22.05 -3.21
C ALA A 169 -11.05 21.30 -3.58
N THR A 170 -11.24 20.10 -3.04
CA THR A 170 -12.43 19.29 -3.30
C THR A 170 -13.71 20.01 -2.85
N ASN A 171 -13.70 20.64 -1.67
CA ASN A 171 -14.85 21.40 -1.18
C ASN A 171 -15.14 22.63 -2.06
N ASN A 172 -14.11 23.34 -2.48
CA ASN A 172 -14.28 24.46 -3.40
C ASN A 172 -14.89 24.03 -4.74
N LEU A 173 -14.38 22.92 -5.32
CA LEU A 173 -14.88 22.38 -6.57
C LEU A 173 -16.33 21.87 -6.47
N ARG A 174 -16.70 21.29 -5.34
CA ARG A 174 -18.10 20.84 -5.09
C ARG A 174 -19.08 22.01 -5.00
N ASN A 175 -18.62 23.19 -4.60
CA ASN A 175 -19.42 24.41 -4.47
C ASN A 175 -19.08 25.44 -5.55
N ALA A 176 -18.59 25.00 -6.71
CA ALA A 176 -18.09 25.87 -7.77
C ALA A 176 -19.14 26.89 -8.23
N GLU A 177 -20.40 26.49 -8.40
CA GLU A 177 -21.50 27.39 -8.83
C GLU A 177 -21.72 28.53 -7.83
N VAL A 178 -21.70 28.25 -6.54
CA VAL A 178 -21.88 29.25 -5.49
C VAL A 178 -20.70 30.21 -5.44
N ILE A 179 -19.46 29.65 -5.53
CA ILE A 179 -18.22 30.44 -5.52
C ILE A 179 -18.19 31.40 -6.72
N GLU A 180 -18.61 30.93 -7.90
CA GLU A 180 -18.67 31.72 -9.11
C GLU A 180 -19.76 32.82 -9.01
N ALA A 181 -20.97 32.43 -8.60
CA ALA A 181 -22.08 33.37 -8.43
C ALA A 181 -21.78 34.49 -7.42
N MET A 182 -20.96 34.22 -6.42
CA MET A 182 -20.52 35.20 -5.41
C MET A 182 -19.24 35.94 -5.77
N GLY A 183 -18.60 35.65 -6.92
CA GLY A 183 -17.34 36.25 -7.33
C GLY A 183 -16.16 35.93 -6.39
N MET A 184 -16.21 34.81 -5.65
CA MET A 184 -15.24 34.47 -4.60
C MET A 184 -14.04 33.67 -5.12
N LEU A 185 -14.02 33.29 -6.40
CA LEU A 185 -12.97 32.43 -6.96
C LEU A 185 -11.54 32.92 -6.68
N PRO A 186 -11.18 34.22 -6.83
CA PRO A 186 -9.83 34.69 -6.53
C PRO A 186 -9.42 34.45 -5.06
N ASN A 187 -10.32 34.72 -4.11
CA ASN A 187 -10.08 34.57 -2.68
C ASN A 187 -9.92 33.09 -2.30
N MET A 188 -10.79 32.21 -2.82
CA MET A 188 -10.73 30.77 -2.57
C MET A 188 -9.45 30.16 -3.16
N ARG A 189 -9.08 30.57 -4.37
CA ARG A 189 -7.81 30.19 -5.01
C ARG A 189 -6.60 30.61 -4.19
N ASN A 190 -6.54 31.86 -3.75
CA ASN A 190 -5.41 32.38 -2.98
C ASN A 190 -5.27 31.66 -1.63
N ARG A 191 -6.39 31.38 -0.96
CA ARG A 191 -6.41 30.62 0.30
C ARG A 191 -5.91 29.18 0.11
N TRP A 192 -6.35 28.51 -0.94
CA TRP A 192 -5.88 27.18 -1.28
C TRP A 192 -4.40 27.20 -1.66
N TYR A 193 -3.97 28.17 -2.47
CA TYR A 193 -2.60 28.28 -2.95
C TYR A 193 -1.60 28.51 -1.81
N ALA A 194 -1.94 29.29 -0.81
CA ALA A 194 -1.08 29.49 0.37
C ALA A 194 -0.82 28.17 1.13
N MET A 195 -1.82 27.29 1.22
CA MET A 195 -1.63 25.97 1.80
C MET A 195 -0.80 25.07 0.89
N HIS A 196 -1.04 25.14 -0.43
CA HIS A 196 -0.30 24.37 -1.42
C HIS A 196 1.18 24.79 -1.49
N GLU A 197 1.48 26.08 -1.41
CA GLU A 197 2.84 26.63 -1.34
C GLU A 197 3.61 26.09 -0.11
N LYS A 198 2.95 26.06 1.04
CA LYS A 198 3.53 25.48 2.26
C LYS A 198 3.83 23.97 2.09
N PHE A 199 2.92 23.25 1.46
CA PHE A 199 3.15 21.85 1.08
C PHE A 199 4.38 21.69 0.20
N LEU A 200 4.48 22.50 -0.88
CA LEU A 200 5.60 22.45 -1.81
C LEU A 200 6.93 22.77 -1.13
N ALA A 201 6.97 23.75 -0.23
CA ALA A 201 8.18 24.12 0.53
C ALA A 201 8.66 22.96 1.41
N LEU A 202 7.76 22.32 2.17
CA LEU A 202 8.09 21.17 3.02
C LEU A 202 8.50 19.94 2.19
N GLN A 203 7.84 19.71 1.06
CA GLN A 203 8.20 18.63 0.15
C GLN A 203 9.56 18.86 -0.49
N ALA A 204 9.87 20.10 -0.90
CA ALA A 204 11.17 20.48 -1.44
C ALA A 204 12.28 20.27 -0.40
N GLU A 205 12.07 20.70 0.85
CA GLU A 205 13.02 20.50 1.95
C GLU A 205 13.27 19.00 2.20
N ALA A 206 12.19 18.19 2.29
CA ALA A 206 12.31 16.75 2.46
C ALA A 206 13.09 16.09 1.31
N SER A 207 12.76 16.48 0.07
CA SER A 207 13.39 15.94 -1.14
C SER A 207 14.87 16.34 -1.23
N GLN A 208 15.22 17.57 -0.88
CA GLN A 208 16.61 18.04 -0.87
C GLN A 208 17.46 17.28 0.15
N LYS A 209 16.95 17.09 1.38
CA LYS A 209 17.61 16.30 2.41
C LYS A 209 17.82 14.84 1.96
N ALA A 210 16.75 14.23 1.42
CA ALA A 210 16.83 12.88 0.88
C ALA A 210 17.81 12.74 -0.28
N ALA A 211 17.84 13.72 -1.20
CA ALA A 211 18.75 13.72 -2.34
C ALA A 211 20.22 13.79 -1.89
N THR A 212 20.54 14.61 -0.88
CA THR A 212 21.91 14.70 -0.33
C THR A 212 22.36 13.35 0.25
N VAL A 213 21.53 12.73 1.11
CA VAL A 213 21.88 11.42 1.70
C VAL A 213 21.96 10.34 0.60
N THR A 214 21.07 10.38 -0.40
CA THR A 214 21.10 9.45 -1.53
C THR A 214 22.39 9.60 -2.35
N ALA A 215 22.84 10.84 -2.58
CA ALA A 215 24.11 11.10 -3.29
C ALA A 215 25.31 10.53 -2.51
N ILE A 216 25.37 10.73 -1.19
CA ILE A 216 26.40 10.15 -0.32
C ILE A 216 26.33 8.62 -0.36
N THR A 217 25.13 8.04 -0.25
CA THR A 217 24.93 6.59 -0.31
C THR A 217 25.42 6.02 -1.63
N LYS A 218 25.14 6.70 -2.75
CA LYS A 218 25.60 6.28 -4.08
C LYS A 218 27.12 6.37 -4.21
N PHE A 219 27.73 7.43 -3.68
CA PHE A 219 29.19 7.56 -3.63
C PHE A 219 29.82 6.42 -2.84
N VAL A 220 29.33 6.14 -1.63
CA VAL A 220 29.79 5.04 -0.78
C VAL A 220 29.62 3.69 -1.49
N GLN A 221 28.49 3.46 -2.15
CA GLN A 221 28.23 2.23 -2.88
C GLN A 221 29.21 2.01 -4.03
N ILE A 222 29.46 3.03 -4.86
CA ILE A 222 30.41 2.94 -5.97
C ILE A 222 31.83 2.73 -5.43
N SER A 223 32.21 3.49 -4.41
CA SER A 223 33.53 3.36 -3.76
C SER A 223 33.74 1.95 -3.18
N THR A 224 32.75 1.43 -2.45
CA THR A 224 32.81 0.10 -1.87
C THR A 224 32.91 -0.99 -2.95
N GLN A 225 32.16 -0.85 -4.06
CA GLN A 225 32.21 -1.78 -5.20
C GLN A 225 33.59 -1.78 -5.87
N SER A 226 34.26 -0.64 -5.91
CA SER A 226 35.62 -0.53 -6.45
C SER A 226 36.66 -0.99 -5.45
N LEU A 227 36.53 -0.61 -4.19
CA LEU A 227 37.51 -0.93 -3.14
C LEU A 227 37.55 -2.44 -2.82
N ILE A 228 36.45 -3.17 -2.95
CA ILE A 228 36.49 -4.63 -2.76
C ILE A 228 37.44 -5.29 -3.78
N LEU A 229 37.45 -4.80 -5.01
CA LEU A 229 38.41 -5.28 -6.02
C LEU A 229 39.87 -4.95 -5.64
N GLY A 230 40.09 -3.76 -5.07
CA GLY A 230 41.44 -3.37 -4.57
C GLY A 230 41.89 -4.24 -3.41
N VAL A 231 41.03 -4.47 -2.42
CA VAL A 231 41.34 -5.37 -1.29
C VAL A 231 41.56 -6.80 -1.76
N ALA A 232 40.74 -7.29 -2.67
CA ALA A 232 40.88 -8.62 -3.24
C ALA A 232 42.16 -8.74 -4.06
N ALA A 233 42.53 -7.72 -4.87
CA ALA A 233 43.77 -7.70 -5.61
C ALA A 233 45.01 -7.75 -4.69
N PHE A 234 44.97 -7.04 -3.56
CA PHE A 234 46.03 -7.11 -2.55
C PHE A 234 46.17 -8.54 -1.99
N LEU A 235 45.04 -9.24 -1.73
CA LEU A 235 45.09 -10.63 -1.27
C LEU A 235 45.50 -11.62 -2.35
N VAL A 236 45.22 -11.31 -3.64
CA VAL A 236 45.76 -12.09 -4.79
C VAL A 236 47.26 -11.97 -4.87
N ILE A 237 47.82 -10.77 -4.70
CA ILE A 237 49.28 -10.56 -4.67
C ILE A 237 49.94 -11.36 -3.54
N LYS A 238 49.28 -11.50 -2.40
CA LYS A 238 49.74 -12.33 -1.28
C LYS A 238 49.53 -13.83 -1.50
N GLY A 239 48.83 -14.25 -2.56
CA GLY A 239 48.53 -15.66 -2.83
C GLY A 239 47.41 -16.25 -1.97
N GLU A 240 46.66 -15.44 -1.22
CA GLU A 240 45.60 -15.91 -0.34
C GLU A 240 44.29 -16.20 -1.07
N VAL A 241 44.04 -15.55 -2.23
CA VAL A 241 42.82 -15.73 -3.07
C VAL A 241 43.24 -15.77 -4.56
N THR A 242 42.34 -16.31 -5.38
CA THR A 242 42.54 -16.36 -6.84
C THR A 242 41.96 -15.14 -7.52
N ALA A 243 42.34 -14.88 -8.77
CA ALA A 243 41.78 -13.81 -9.59
C ALA A 243 40.28 -14.00 -9.84
N GLY A 244 39.84 -15.27 -9.98
CA GLY A 244 38.42 -15.61 -10.10
C GLY A 244 37.62 -15.31 -8.82
N MET A 245 38.18 -15.59 -7.63
CA MET A 245 37.56 -15.25 -6.34
C MET A 245 37.44 -13.73 -6.17
N MET A 246 38.39 -12.94 -6.65
CA MET A 246 38.31 -11.48 -6.63
C MET A 246 37.10 -10.96 -7.39
N ILE A 247 36.87 -11.43 -8.61
CA ILE A 247 35.73 -11.02 -9.43
C ILE A 247 34.40 -11.55 -8.80
N ALA A 248 34.38 -12.81 -8.35
CA ALA A 248 33.25 -13.41 -7.73
C ALA A 248 32.81 -12.67 -6.46
N ALA A 249 33.75 -12.26 -5.60
CA ALA A 249 33.46 -11.48 -4.40
C ALA A 249 32.85 -10.11 -4.72
N SER A 250 33.31 -9.44 -5.77
CA SER A 250 32.73 -8.17 -6.23
C SER A 250 31.28 -8.34 -6.70
N ILE A 251 30.99 -9.38 -7.47
CA ILE A 251 29.61 -9.68 -7.92
C ILE A 251 28.71 -10.02 -6.73
N LEU A 252 29.18 -10.84 -5.80
CA LEU A 252 28.41 -11.22 -4.62
C LEU A 252 28.12 -10.04 -3.70
N LEU A 253 29.09 -9.14 -3.49
CA LEU A 253 28.87 -7.91 -2.75
C LEU A 253 27.79 -7.05 -3.40
N GLY A 254 27.84 -6.87 -4.72
CA GLY A 254 26.80 -6.16 -5.46
C GLY A 254 25.40 -6.79 -5.26
N ARG A 255 25.32 -8.12 -5.23
CA ARG A 255 24.09 -8.85 -4.95
C ARG A 255 23.59 -8.62 -3.52
N ALA A 256 24.48 -8.73 -2.52
CA ALA A 256 24.14 -8.49 -1.13
C ALA A 256 23.61 -7.06 -0.92
N ILE A 257 24.28 -6.06 -1.45
CA ILE A 257 23.89 -4.64 -1.38
C ILE A 257 22.53 -4.43 -2.06
N SER A 258 22.30 -5.03 -3.24
CA SER A 258 21.05 -4.91 -3.98
C SER A 258 19.85 -5.42 -3.17
N ARG A 259 19.99 -6.54 -2.43
CA ARG A 259 18.94 -7.07 -1.57
C ARG A 259 18.59 -6.15 -0.41
N VAL A 260 19.60 -5.57 0.21
CA VAL A 260 19.40 -4.57 1.28
C VAL A 260 18.69 -3.33 0.74
N GLN A 261 19.09 -2.82 -0.43
CA GLN A 261 18.45 -1.67 -1.04
C GLN A 261 16.99 -1.91 -1.43
N GLN A 262 16.66 -3.13 -1.88
CA GLN A 262 15.28 -3.51 -2.18
C GLN A 262 14.38 -3.40 -0.95
N ILE A 263 14.81 -3.89 0.22
CA ILE A 263 14.03 -3.76 1.47
C ILE A 263 13.83 -2.29 1.82
N ILE A 264 14.90 -1.49 1.79
CA ILE A 264 14.84 -0.07 2.13
C ILE A 264 13.85 0.65 1.21
N GLY A 265 13.90 0.38 -0.11
CA GLY A 265 12.99 0.97 -1.09
C GLY A 265 11.52 0.62 -0.85
N VAL A 266 11.25 -0.56 -0.30
CA VAL A 266 9.89 -1.06 -0.04
C VAL A 266 9.36 -0.66 1.35
N TRP A 267 10.22 -0.27 2.28
CA TRP A 267 9.84 0.04 3.66
C TRP A 267 8.75 1.10 3.77
N LYS A 268 8.85 2.16 2.97
CA LYS A 268 7.84 3.22 2.92
C LYS A 268 6.47 2.71 2.44
N GLN A 269 6.47 1.84 1.42
CA GLN A 269 5.24 1.23 0.92
C GLN A 269 4.64 0.31 1.98
N TRP A 270 5.46 -0.46 2.70
CA TRP A 270 5.03 -1.31 3.81
C TRP A 270 4.29 -0.52 4.89
N SER A 271 4.82 0.62 5.32
CA SER A 271 4.14 1.50 6.29
C SER A 271 2.75 1.94 5.82
N GLY A 272 2.62 2.28 4.52
CA GLY A 272 1.34 2.59 3.89
C GLY A 272 0.36 1.41 3.90
N VAL A 273 0.85 0.22 3.58
CA VAL A 273 0.08 -1.03 3.58
C VAL A 273 -0.43 -1.38 4.99
N VAL A 274 0.43 -1.29 6.01
CA VAL A 274 0.02 -1.53 7.41
C VAL A 274 -1.08 -0.56 7.85
N SER A 275 -0.97 0.71 7.46
CA SER A 275 -1.99 1.71 7.76
C SER A 275 -3.30 1.44 7.02
N ALA A 276 -3.23 1.04 5.75
CA ALA A 276 -4.39 0.64 4.94
C ALA A 276 -5.07 -0.61 5.52
N TYR A 277 -4.27 -1.61 5.93
CA TYR A 277 -4.77 -2.83 6.55
C TYR A 277 -5.54 -2.54 7.85
N LYS A 278 -4.99 -1.71 8.75
CA LYS A 278 -5.67 -1.32 10.00
C LYS A 278 -7.00 -0.64 9.74
N ARG A 279 -7.05 0.31 8.78
CA ARG A 279 -8.32 0.97 8.42
C ARG A 279 -9.35 0.00 7.86
N LEU A 280 -8.93 -0.94 7.00
CA LEU A 280 -9.84 -1.97 6.48
C LEU A 280 -10.30 -2.95 7.57
N GLU A 281 -9.42 -3.34 8.48
CA GLU A 281 -9.76 -4.18 9.62
C GLU A 281 -10.82 -3.52 10.51
N GLU A 282 -10.64 -2.25 10.87
CA GLU A 282 -11.62 -1.45 11.62
C GLU A 282 -12.94 -1.29 10.85
N LEU A 283 -12.88 -1.05 9.54
CA LEU A 283 -14.08 -0.97 8.70
C LEU A 283 -14.88 -2.26 8.73
N LEU A 284 -14.23 -3.39 8.53
CA LEU A 284 -14.85 -4.70 8.45
C LEU A 284 -15.35 -5.19 9.82
N ALA A 285 -14.65 -4.86 10.91
CA ALA A 285 -15.07 -5.15 12.28
C ALA A 285 -16.33 -4.36 12.68
N ASN A 286 -16.39 -3.07 12.33
CA ASN A 286 -17.52 -2.20 12.64
C ASN A 286 -18.74 -2.44 11.75
N ASN A 287 -18.56 -3.11 10.62
CA ASN A 287 -19.64 -3.44 9.69
C ASN A 287 -19.60 -4.93 9.35
N PRO A 288 -20.10 -5.82 10.24
CA PRO A 288 -20.15 -7.26 9.98
C PRO A 288 -21.02 -7.57 8.75
N PRO A 289 -20.88 -8.74 8.13
CA PRO A 289 -21.75 -9.15 7.03
C PRO A 289 -23.21 -9.05 7.45
N ARG A 290 -24.06 -8.56 6.56
CA ARG A 290 -25.50 -8.57 6.80
C ARG A 290 -25.96 -10.01 7.01
N THR A 291 -26.64 -10.26 8.09
CA THR A 291 -27.41 -11.48 8.23
C THR A 291 -28.58 -11.40 7.25
N PRO A 292 -28.87 -12.46 6.47
CA PRO A 292 -30.04 -12.49 5.64
C PRO A 292 -31.27 -12.13 6.49
N GLY A 293 -31.96 -11.07 6.12
CA GLY A 293 -33.23 -10.70 6.75
C GLY A 293 -34.31 -11.76 6.48
N MET A 294 -35.41 -11.71 7.21
CA MET A 294 -36.52 -12.58 6.97
C MET A 294 -37.13 -12.28 5.60
N GLU A 295 -37.26 -13.30 4.74
CA GLU A 295 -38.00 -13.18 3.49
C GLU A 295 -39.49 -13.03 3.85
N LEU A 296 -40.06 -11.88 3.50
CA LEU A 296 -41.45 -11.59 3.71
C LEU A 296 -42.20 -11.61 2.37
N PRO A 297 -43.51 -11.95 2.36
CA PRO A 297 -44.31 -11.88 1.14
C PRO A 297 -44.34 -10.45 0.60
N LYS A 298 -44.67 -10.27 -0.69
CA LYS A 298 -44.82 -8.95 -1.29
C LYS A 298 -45.73 -8.06 -0.47
N PRO A 299 -45.30 -6.83 -0.10
CA PRO A 299 -46.06 -5.96 0.76
C PRO A 299 -47.36 -5.53 0.09
N LYS A 300 -48.45 -5.49 0.88
CA LYS A 300 -49.76 -4.94 0.47
C LYS A 300 -49.76 -3.41 0.52
N GLY A 301 -48.94 -2.83 1.42
CA GLY A 301 -48.69 -1.39 1.48
C GLY A 301 -49.34 -0.68 2.68
N GLN A 302 -49.76 -1.41 3.73
CA GLN A 302 -50.19 -0.77 4.98
C GLN A 302 -48.99 -0.30 5.79
N LEU A 303 -48.87 1.00 6.04
CA LEU A 303 -47.74 1.61 6.76
C LEU A 303 -48.21 2.09 8.15
N SER A 304 -47.49 1.72 9.21
CA SER A 304 -47.68 2.26 10.55
C SER A 304 -46.37 2.84 11.11
N VAL A 305 -46.47 4.02 11.68
CA VAL A 305 -45.40 4.73 12.37
C VAL A 305 -45.80 4.88 13.83
N GLU A 306 -45.04 4.24 14.72
CA GLU A 306 -45.39 4.06 16.13
C GLU A 306 -44.39 4.79 17.01
N ALA A 307 -44.73 5.96 17.54
CA ALA A 307 -43.96 6.77 18.49
C ALA A 307 -42.50 6.96 18.08
N VAL A 308 -42.22 7.24 16.79
CA VAL A 308 -40.88 7.30 16.24
C VAL A 308 -40.13 8.54 16.70
N THR A 309 -39.01 8.32 17.34
CA THR A 309 -38.01 9.35 17.67
C THR A 309 -36.72 9.02 16.90
N ALA A 310 -36.16 10.01 16.21
CA ALA A 310 -34.97 9.78 15.36
C ALA A 310 -34.04 10.98 15.31
N ALA A 311 -32.75 10.65 15.25
CA ALA A 311 -31.66 11.59 14.99
C ALA A 311 -30.95 11.19 13.69
N PRO A 312 -30.32 12.14 12.98
CA PRO A 312 -29.42 11.81 11.87
C PRO A 312 -28.29 10.91 12.33
N PRO A 313 -27.77 10.02 11.47
CA PRO A 313 -26.62 9.20 11.80
C PRO A 313 -25.43 10.05 12.24
N GLY A 314 -24.85 9.69 13.41
CA GLY A 314 -23.72 10.45 14.01
C GLY A 314 -24.12 11.65 14.87
N SER A 315 -25.42 12.00 14.97
CA SER A 315 -25.92 13.05 15.87
C SER A 315 -26.68 12.42 17.06
N GLN A 316 -26.50 13.04 18.25
CA GLN A 316 -27.30 12.68 19.45
C GLN A 316 -28.56 13.53 19.57
N VAL A 317 -28.73 14.55 18.73
CA VAL A 317 -29.87 15.46 18.77
C VAL A 317 -31.03 14.89 17.96
N ALA A 318 -32.11 14.53 18.63
CA ALA A 318 -33.32 14.04 17.98
C ALA A 318 -33.99 15.18 17.17
N ILE A 319 -34.17 14.97 15.86
CA ILE A 319 -34.89 15.87 14.97
C ILE A 319 -36.39 15.51 14.98
N LEU A 320 -36.74 14.21 14.96
CA LEU A 320 -38.08 13.74 15.08
C LEU A 320 -38.33 13.29 16.51
N LYS A 321 -39.49 13.69 17.08
CA LYS A 321 -39.86 13.35 18.45
C LYS A 321 -41.27 12.83 18.48
N ASN A 322 -41.43 11.56 18.83
CA ASN A 322 -42.73 10.90 19.09
C ASN A 322 -43.74 11.05 17.93
N VAL A 323 -43.29 10.78 16.70
CA VAL A 323 -44.15 10.86 15.50
C VAL A 323 -44.92 9.57 15.36
N SER A 324 -46.29 9.68 15.24
CA SER A 324 -47.16 8.54 15.04
C SER A 324 -48.23 8.85 13.98
N PHE A 325 -48.41 7.94 13.03
CA PHE A 325 -49.49 7.96 12.05
C PHE A 325 -49.59 6.60 11.37
N ALA A 326 -50.72 6.36 10.69
CA ALA A 326 -50.94 5.15 9.89
C ALA A 326 -51.50 5.52 8.51
N LEU A 327 -51.18 4.72 7.51
CA LEU A 327 -51.69 4.82 6.14
C LEU A 327 -52.18 3.45 5.71
N ASN A 328 -53.37 3.42 5.12
CA ASN A 328 -53.90 2.21 4.51
C ASN A 328 -53.38 2.04 3.09
N VAL A 329 -53.63 0.87 2.53
CA VAL A 329 -53.25 0.56 1.14
C VAL A 329 -53.95 1.55 0.18
N GLY A 330 -53.16 2.23 -0.63
CA GLY A 330 -53.63 3.20 -1.61
C GLY A 330 -53.78 4.64 -1.09
N ASP A 331 -53.58 4.88 0.20
CA ASP A 331 -53.58 6.23 0.75
C ASP A 331 -52.42 7.07 0.27
N VAL A 332 -52.63 8.37 0.08
CA VAL A 332 -51.60 9.37 -0.26
C VAL A 332 -51.50 10.41 0.83
N MET A 333 -50.34 10.61 1.39
CA MET A 333 -50.08 11.59 2.46
C MET A 333 -49.10 12.68 1.97
N GLY A 334 -49.48 13.93 2.09
CA GLY A 334 -48.63 15.07 1.86
C GLY A 334 -47.81 15.45 3.11
N LEU A 335 -46.47 15.51 3.00
CA LEU A 335 -45.57 15.92 4.08
C LEU A 335 -45.13 17.37 3.86
N ILE A 336 -45.71 18.31 4.59
CA ILE A 336 -45.48 19.75 4.51
C ILE A 336 -44.78 20.30 5.76
N GLY A 337 -44.09 21.39 5.63
CA GLY A 337 -43.41 22.07 6.76
C GLY A 337 -42.23 22.90 6.32
N PRO A 338 -41.68 23.77 7.18
CA PRO A 338 -40.52 24.63 6.88
C PRO A 338 -39.23 23.82 6.62
N SER A 339 -38.24 24.47 6.04
CA SER A 339 -36.93 23.86 5.88
C SER A 339 -36.35 23.51 7.26
N GLY A 340 -35.72 22.34 7.39
CA GLY A 340 -35.14 21.87 8.67
C GLY A 340 -36.12 21.15 9.61
N SER A 341 -37.46 21.08 9.28
CA SER A 341 -38.44 20.42 10.13
C SER A 341 -38.37 18.87 10.21
N GLY A 342 -37.41 18.26 9.53
CA GLY A 342 -37.22 16.81 9.60
C GLY A 342 -37.91 15.99 8.50
N LYS A 343 -38.49 16.62 7.45
CA LYS A 343 -39.17 15.92 6.34
C LYS A 343 -38.32 14.86 5.68
N SER A 344 -37.09 15.20 5.32
CA SER A 344 -36.11 14.27 4.71
C SER A 344 -35.69 13.18 5.68
N THR A 345 -35.66 13.47 7.00
CA THR A 345 -35.33 12.48 8.02
C THR A 345 -36.47 11.46 8.11
N LEU A 346 -37.73 11.92 8.14
CA LEU A 346 -38.87 11.03 8.15
C LEU A 346 -38.95 10.17 6.88
N ALA A 347 -38.71 10.76 5.69
CA ALA A 347 -38.70 10.00 4.44
C ALA A 347 -37.67 8.86 4.47
N ARG A 348 -36.46 9.12 5.00
CA ARG A 348 -35.38 8.09 5.11
C ARG A 348 -35.74 6.96 6.11
N LEU A 349 -36.49 7.27 7.15
CA LEU A 349 -37.05 6.27 8.08
C LEU A 349 -38.13 5.43 7.44
N LEU A 350 -39.04 6.06 6.70
CA LEU A 350 -40.18 5.38 6.03
C LEU A 350 -39.69 4.39 4.95
N VAL A 351 -38.53 4.64 4.32
CA VAL A 351 -37.91 3.69 3.37
C VAL A 351 -36.88 2.78 4.04
N GLY A 352 -36.78 2.77 5.37
CA GLY A 352 -35.89 1.86 6.11
C GLY A 352 -34.43 2.10 5.93
N VAL A 353 -33.99 3.29 5.44
CA VAL A 353 -32.55 3.63 5.27
C VAL A 353 -31.93 3.94 6.62
N TRP A 354 -32.60 4.66 7.49
CA TRP A 354 -32.14 4.99 8.83
C TRP A 354 -32.91 4.23 9.91
N PRO A 355 -32.24 3.80 11.01
CA PRO A 355 -32.92 3.24 12.16
C PRO A 355 -33.63 4.33 12.95
N SER A 356 -34.75 4.01 13.59
CA SER A 356 -35.35 4.82 14.65
C SER A 356 -34.58 4.64 15.95
N ALA A 357 -34.39 5.72 16.73
CA ALA A 357 -33.81 5.64 18.07
C ALA A 357 -34.82 5.07 19.07
N MET A 358 -36.13 5.43 18.91
CA MET A 358 -37.25 4.88 19.66
C MET A 358 -38.44 4.73 18.70
N GLY A 359 -39.35 3.80 19.02
CA GLY A 359 -40.49 3.50 18.17
C GLY A 359 -40.14 2.62 16.97
N LYS A 360 -41.12 2.35 16.10
CA LYS A 360 -40.94 1.49 14.92
C LYS A 360 -41.70 2.01 13.72
N VAL A 361 -41.15 1.78 12.55
CA VAL A 361 -41.83 1.94 11.26
C VAL A 361 -42.14 0.54 10.74
N ARG A 362 -43.41 0.22 10.54
CA ARG A 362 -43.85 -1.08 10.07
C ARG A 362 -44.52 -0.98 8.72
N LEU A 363 -44.21 -1.92 7.84
CA LEU A 363 -44.92 -2.15 6.59
C LEU A 363 -45.58 -3.52 6.69
N ASP A 364 -46.92 -3.56 6.57
CA ASP A 364 -47.71 -4.78 6.75
C ASP A 364 -47.43 -5.52 8.08
N GLY A 365 -47.20 -4.76 9.17
CA GLY A 365 -46.89 -5.28 10.51
C GLY A 365 -45.41 -5.63 10.76
N ALA A 366 -44.55 -5.71 9.73
CA ALA A 366 -43.16 -6.01 9.88
C ALA A 366 -42.28 -4.73 9.94
N ASP A 367 -41.24 -4.74 10.79
CA ASP A 367 -40.31 -3.61 10.93
C ASP A 367 -39.49 -3.43 9.66
N ILE A 368 -39.68 -2.30 8.96
CA ILE A 368 -39.08 -2.03 7.65
C ILE A 368 -37.54 -1.92 7.70
N TYR A 369 -36.97 -1.55 8.85
CA TYR A 369 -35.52 -1.47 8.99
C TYR A 369 -34.87 -2.85 9.04
N GLN A 370 -35.56 -3.86 9.59
CA GLN A 370 -35.06 -5.24 9.71
C GLN A 370 -35.43 -6.12 8.50
N TRP A 371 -36.13 -5.57 7.53
CA TRP A 371 -36.55 -6.29 6.32
C TRP A 371 -35.31 -6.63 5.45
N ASN A 372 -35.39 -7.75 4.74
CA ASN A 372 -34.42 -8.05 3.70
C ASN A 372 -34.51 -6.98 2.60
N LYS A 373 -33.40 -6.34 2.30
CA LYS A 373 -33.32 -5.23 1.33
C LYS A 373 -32.79 -5.66 -0.03
N ASP A 374 -32.39 -6.95 -0.16
CA ASP A 374 -31.87 -7.53 -1.39
C ASP A 374 -32.99 -8.13 -2.26
#